data_4458ef9f11807ed12782bd0a61bf864c
#
_entry.id   4458ef9f11807ed12782bd0a61bf864c
#
_cell.length_a   1.000
_cell.length_b   1.000
_cell.length_c   1.000
_cell.angle_alpha   90.00
_cell.angle_beta   90.00
_cell.angle_gamma   90.00
#
_symmetry.space_group_name_H-M   'P 1'
#
loop_
_entity.id
_entity.type
_entity.pdbx_description
1 polymer ?
#
loop_
_entity_poly.entity_id
_entity_poly.type
_entity_poly.pdbx_seq_one_letter_code
_entity_poly.pdbx_strand_id
1 'polypeptide(L)'
;MNIAYKNATEAFEDLYGFIMGQGIYTNVGTKAVYNVGFYILNPEQRIITTEWRKFSEKYAEREFAWYMSGDRSVKNIKKYAPIWDKMHGGDNIVNSNYGWQWTRNHQLAKCIKQLKENKDTRQAWFTIFDGKEKDDYKYDTPCTLSVGFDIKPGIETLDMCVTMRSNDLVYGFCNDQYCWTKLQQLVADELGVPIGTYYHFAHDLHIYKRHFDMQEKYYKQQLKNL
;
A
#
# COMPACT_ATOMS: atom_id res chain seq x y z
N MET A 1 11.79 17.68 -3.21
CA MET A 1 10.67 18.23 -2.40
C MET A 1 9.72 17.07 -2.21
N ASN A 2 9.43 16.69 -0.96
CA ASN A 2 8.48 15.61 -0.73
C ASN A 2 7.06 16.16 -0.80
N ILE A 3 6.20 15.54 -1.58
CA ILE A 3 4.78 15.89 -1.67
C ILE A 3 4.10 15.37 -0.39
N ALA A 4 3.21 16.16 0.20
CA ALA A 4 2.43 15.75 1.38
C ALA A 4 0.96 16.00 1.13
N TYR A 5 0.15 14.96 1.37
CA TYR A 5 -1.30 14.99 1.25
C TYR A 5 -1.94 14.89 2.63
N LYS A 6 -3.07 15.54 2.80
CA LYS A 6 -3.81 15.50 4.06
C LYS A 6 -4.26 14.08 4.41
N ASN A 7 -4.76 13.33 3.42
CA ASN A 7 -5.31 11.99 3.59
C ASN A 7 -5.19 11.16 2.28
N ALA A 8 -5.62 9.92 2.34
CA ALA A 8 -5.55 8.99 1.20
C ALA A 8 -6.41 9.42 -0.01
N THR A 9 -7.55 10.08 0.21
CA THR A 9 -8.41 10.58 -0.87
C THR A 9 -7.71 11.67 -1.67
N GLU A 10 -7.15 12.67 -0.99
CA GLU A 10 -6.41 13.76 -1.64
C GLU A 10 -5.21 13.21 -2.43
N ALA A 11 -4.45 12.29 -1.84
CA ALA A 11 -3.34 11.62 -2.53
C ALA A 11 -3.80 10.90 -3.81
N PHE A 12 -4.88 10.13 -3.72
CA PHE A 12 -5.42 9.40 -4.87
C PHE A 12 -5.86 10.34 -5.99
N GLU A 13 -6.60 11.39 -5.69
CA GLU A 13 -7.15 12.31 -6.68
C GLU A 13 -6.05 13.11 -7.40
N ASP A 14 -5.09 13.66 -6.66
CA ASP A 14 -3.99 14.42 -7.23
C ASP A 14 -3.07 13.53 -8.07
N LEU A 15 -2.68 12.37 -7.55
CA LEU A 15 -1.85 11.40 -8.28
C LEU A 15 -2.55 10.85 -9.53
N TYR A 16 -3.89 10.68 -9.51
CA TYR A 16 -4.63 10.31 -10.70
C TYR A 16 -4.49 11.37 -11.79
N GLY A 17 -4.73 12.64 -11.44
CA GLY A 17 -4.56 13.76 -12.36
C GLY A 17 -3.13 13.89 -12.88
N PHE A 18 -2.15 13.74 -12.00
CA PHE A 18 -0.74 13.78 -12.34
C PHE A 18 -0.33 12.69 -13.34
N ILE A 19 -0.71 11.43 -13.09
CA ILE A 19 -0.40 10.31 -13.99
C ILE A 19 -1.14 10.49 -15.34
N MET A 20 -2.40 10.89 -15.31
CA MET A 20 -3.17 11.09 -16.54
C MET A 20 -2.65 12.27 -17.37
N GLY A 21 -2.09 13.31 -16.73
CA GLY A 21 -1.49 14.47 -17.39
C GLY A 21 -0.06 14.23 -17.87
N GLN A 22 0.80 13.70 -17.01
CA GLN A 22 2.25 13.67 -17.21
C GLN A 22 2.83 12.25 -17.41
N GLY A 23 2.06 11.20 -17.10
CA GLY A 23 2.54 9.82 -17.22
C GLY A 23 2.80 9.43 -18.69
N ILE A 24 3.73 8.52 -18.88
CA ILE A 24 4.06 7.94 -20.18
C ILE A 24 3.31 6.64 -20.43
N TYR A 25 2.93 6.38 -21.67
CA TYR A 25 2.34 5.10 -22.06
C TYR A 25 3.39 4.00 -22.08
N THR A 26 3.04 2.85 -21.49
CA THR A 26 3.90 1.67 -21.46
C THR A 26 3.38 0.58 -22.40
N ASN A 27 4.27 -0.32 -22.81
CA ASN A 27 3.91 -1.46 -23.69
C ASN A 27 2.99 -2.48 -23.01
N VAL A 28 2.84 -2.42 -21.68
CA VAL A 28 1.94 -3.32 -20.91
C VAL A 28 0.53 -2.72 -20.74
N GLY A 29 0.24 -1.61 -21.40
CA GLY A 29 -1.10 -0.99 -21.40
C GLY A 29 -1.41 -0.19 -20.14
N THR A 30 -0.40 0.47 -19.58
CA THR A 30 -0.55 1.44 -18.50
C THR A 30 -0.08 2.82 -18.91
N LYS A 31 -0.45 3.82 -18.11
CA LYS A 31 0.18 5.14 -18.09
C LYS A 31 0.89 5.27 -16.76
N ALA A 32 2.19 5.58 -16.75
CA ALA A 32 3.05 5.46 -15.57
C ALA A 32 3.92 6.69 -15.35
N VAL A 33 4.21 6.97 -14.09
CA VAL A 33 5.25 7.87 -13.60
C VAL A 33 6.20 7.07 -12.70
N TYR A 34 7.45 7.51 -12.59
CA TYR A 34 8.48 6.73 -11.90
C TYR A 34 9.08 7.47 -10.72
N ASN A 35 9.48 6.68 -9.68
CA ASN A 35 10.16 7.18 -8.49
C ASN A 35 9.34 8.24 -7.73
N VAL A 36 8.09 7.95 -7.49
CA VAL A 36 7.16 8.86 -6.81
C VAL A 36 7.12 8.55 -5.33
N GLY A 37 7.46 9.55 -4.51
CA GLY A 37 7.38 9.45 -3.04
C GLY A 37 6.55 10.59 -2.46
N PHE A 38 5.67 10.26 -1.50
CA PHE A 38 4.78 11.21 -0.85
C PHE A 38 4.38 10.79 0.56
N TYR A 39 3.92 11.77 1.35
CA TYR A 39 3.38 11.55 2.68
C TYR A 39 1.86 11.61 2.68
N ILE A 40 1.24 10.79 3.53
CA ILE A 40 -0.14 10.95 4.01
C ILE A 40 -0.04 11.38 5.46
N LEU A 41 -0.50 12.62 5.76
CA LEU A 41 -0.35 13.24 7.07
C LEU A 41 -1.33 12.67 8.12
N ASN A 42 -2.52 12.25 7.67
CA ASN A 42 -3.53 11.64 8.53
C ASN A 42 -3.88 10.23 8.03
N PRO A 43 -3.04 9.21 8.30
CA PRO A 43 -3.24 7.86 7.77
C PRO A 43 -4.46 7.14 8.36
N GLU A 44 -5.05 7.65 9.42
CA GLU A 44 -6.33 7.17 9.94
C GLU A 44 -7.49 7.45 8.97
N GLN A 45 -7.38 8.53 8.15
CA GLN A 45 -8.33 8.85 7.08
C GLN A 45 -7.98 8.04 5.81
N ARG A 46 -8.02 6.71 5.95
CA ARG A 46 -7.58 5.73 4.96
C ARG A 46 -8.63 5.36 3.90
N ILE A 47 -9.89 5.72 4.13
CA ILE A 47 -10.98 5.43 3.20
C ILE A 47 -10.93 6.42 2.04
N ILE A 48 -10.90 5.89 0.81
CA ILE A 48 -11.02 6.71 -0.41
C ILE A 48 -12.50 7.06 -0.60
N THR A 49 -12.84 8.33 -0.41
CA THR A 49 -14.22 8.81 -0.50
C THR A 49 -14.60 9.30 -1.91
N THR A 50 -13.67 9.28 -2.86
CA THR A 50 -13.88 9.67 -4.25
C THR A 50 -14.96 8.80 -4.91
N GLU A 51 -16.12 9.38 -5.22
CA GLU A 51 -17.28 8.65 -5.74
C GLU A 51 -17.00 7.86 -7.01
N TRP A 52 -16.24 8.44 -7.94
CA TRP A 52 -15.94 7.79 -9.22
C TRP A 52 -14.94 6.64 -9.10
N ARG A 53 -14.16 6.54 -7.99
CA ARG A 53 -13.30 5.40 -7.69
C ARG A 53 -14.10 4.19 -7.18
N LYS A 54 -15.22 4.41 -6.50
CA LYS A 54 -16.07 3.37 -5.89
C LYS A 54 -15.26 2.43 -5.00
N PHE A 55 -14.50 2.99 -4.06
CA PHE A 55 -13.73 2.21 -3.10
C PHE A 55 -14.64 1.30 -2.26
N SER A 56 -14.22 0.07 -2.04
CA SER A 56 -14.96 -0.89 -1.21
C SER A 56 -14.23 -1.11 0.10
N GLU A 57 -14.61 -0.36 1.13
CA GLU A 57 -14.09 -0.58 2.48
C GLU A 57 -14.31 -2.02 2.96
N LYS A 58 -15.49 -2.58 2.66
CA LYS A 58 -15.81 -3.98 2.97
C LYS A 58 -14.82 -4.97 2.34
N TYR A 59 -14.31 -4.68 1.14
CA TYR A 59 -13.27 -5.51 0.54
C TYR A 59 -11.92 -5.29 1.22
N ALA A 60 -11.52 -4.04 1.45
CA ALA A 60 -10.26 -3.70 2.10
C ALA A 60 -10.16 -4.32 3.51
N GLU A 61 -11.26 -4.31 4.28
CA GLU A 61 -11.34 -5.01 5.58
C GLU A 61 -11.12 -6.52 5.46
N ARG A 62 -11.69 -7.15 4.43
CA ARG A 62 -11.50 -8.59 4.19
C ARG A 62 -10.08 -8.92 3.76
N GLU A 63 -9.49 -8.07 2.93
CA GLU A 63 -8.10 -8.22 2.50
C GLU A 63 -7.16 -8.07 3.70
N PHE A 64 -7.38 -7.07 4.54
CA PHE A 64 -6.63 -6.91 5.78
C PHE A 64 -6.80 -8.12 6.73
N ALA A 65 -8.02 -8.60 6.93
CA ALA A 65 -8.27 -9.80 7.74
C ALA A 65 -7.58 -11.04 7.16
N TRP A 66 -7.53 -11.17 5.83
CA TRP A 66 -6.78 -12.24 5.17
C TRP A 66 -5.26 -12.07 5.38
N TYR A 67 -4.71 -10.86 5.35
CA TYR A 67 -3.32 -10.61 5.72
C TYR A 67 -3.06 -11.00 7.18
N MET A 68 -3.92 -10.59 8.11
CA MET A 68 -3.78 -10.93 9.52
C MET A 68 -3.83 -12.44 9.81
N SER A 69 -4.46 -13.22 8.96
CA SER A 69 -4.46 -14.69 9.08
C SER A 69 -3.13 -15.34 8.72
N GLY A 70 -2.27 -14.66 7.94
CA GLY A 70 -1.05 -15.22 7.40
C GLY A 70 -1.27 -16.40 6.42
N ASP A 71 -2.52 -16.69 6.05
CA ASP A 71 -2.85 -17.77 5.11
C ASP A 71 -2.60 -17.32 3.67
N ARG A 72 -1.63 -17.94 3.00
CA ARG A 72 -1.32 -17.68 1.59
C ARG A 72 -2.39 -18.16 0.61
N SER A 73 -3.38 -18.93 1.08
CA SER A 73 -4.44 -19.47 0.23
C SER A 73 -5.40 -18.37 -0.24
N VAL A 74 -5.63 -18.30 -1.56
CA VAL A 74 -6.58 -17.36 -2.15
C VAL A 74 -8.02 -17.90 -2.23
N LYS A 75 -8.30 -19.13 -1.77
CA LYS A 75 -9.61 -19.78 -1.88
C LYS A 75 -10.77 -18.94 -1.34
N ASN A 76 -10.52 -18.17 -0.30
CA ASN A 76 -11.54 -17.30 0.31
C ASN A 76 -11.54 -15.89 -0.29
N ILE A 77 -10.37 -15.26 -0.46
CA ILE A 77 -10.29 -13.87 -0.90
C ILE A 77 -10.68 -13.68 -2.38
N LYS A 78 -10.41 -14.67 -3.25
CA LYS A 78 -10.77 -14.60 -4.68
C LYS A 78 -12.27 -14.48 -4.96
N LYS A 79 -13.13 -14.85 -3.99
CA LYS A 79 -14.59 -14.65 -4.08
C LYS A 79 -14.98 -13.16 -4.10
N TYR A 80 -14.12 -12.30 -3.57
CA TYR A 80 -14.36 -10.85 -3.44
C TYR A 80 -13.53 -10.03 -4.43
N ALA A 81 -12.39 -10.57 -4.89
CA ALA A 81 -11.54 -9.95 -5.90
C ALA A 81 -10.99 -11.03 -6.84
N PRO A 82 -11.59 -11.18 -8.03
CA PRO A 82 -11.21 -12.23 -8.99
C PRO A 82 -9.75 -12.17 -9.48
N ILE A 83 -9.06 -11.04 -9.23
CA ILE A 83 -7.64 -10.93 -9.56
C ILE A 83 -6.81 -12.02 -8.88
N TRP A 84 -7.15 -12.37 -7.64
CA TRP A 84 -6.43 -13.39 -6.88
C TRP A 84 -6.47 -14.78 -7.53
N ASP A 85 -7.51 -15.06 -8.33
CA ASP A 85 -7.60 -16.32 -9.08
C ASP A 85 -6.59 -16.39 -10.25
N LYS A 86 -6.00 -15.28 -10.64
CA LYS A 86 -5.01 -15.17 -11.72
C LYS A 86 -3.56 -15.10 -11.19
N MET A 87 -3.39 -14.98 -9.88
CA MET A 87 -2.09 -14.73 -9.25
C MET A 87 -1.40 -16.00 -8.75
N HIS A 88 -1.95 -17.20 -9.03
CA HIS A 88 -1.37 -18.46 -8.58
C HIS A 88 -1.18 -19.45 -9.72
N GLY A 89 -0.29 -20.45 -9.55
CA GLY A 89 0.04 -21.48 -10.55
C GLY A 89 -0.90 -22.67 -10.60
N GLY A 90 -2.11 -22.58 -10.01
CA GLY A 90 -3.07 -23.68 -9.91
C GLY A 90 -3.21 -24.25 -8.49
N ASP A 91 -2.28 -23.98 -7.60
CA ASP A 91 -2.25 -24.46 -6.21
C ASP A 91 -3.05 -23.59 -5.22
N ASN A 92 -3.59 -22.46 -5.69
CA ASN A 92 -4.26 -21.42 -4.90
C ASN A 92 -3.36 -20.74 -3.85
N ILE A 93 -2.03 -20.76 -4.00
CA ILE A 93 -1.07 -20.14 -3.11
C ILE A 93 -0.45 -18.91 -3.77
N VAL A 94 -0.34 -17.83 -3.01
CA VAL A 94 0.29 -16.58 -3.46
C VAL A 94 1.37 -16.10 -2.49
N ASN A 95 2.29 -15.28 -2.99
CA ASN A 95 3.33 -14.64 -2.20
C ASN A 95 2.88 -13.29 -1.63
N SER A 96 1.88 -12.66 -2.23
CA SER A 96 1.38 -11.34 -1.86
C SER A 96 0.36 -11.36 -0.71
N ASN A 97 0.25 -12.46 0.08
CA ASN A 97 -0.29 -12.30 1.42
C ASN A 97 0.76 -11.59 2.27
N TYR A 98 0.62 -10.27 2.44
CA TYR A 98 1.60 -9.47 3.17
C TYR A 98 1.68 -9.85 4.66
N GLY A 99 0.60 -10.37 5.24
CA GLY A 99 0.60 -10.88 6.60
C GLY A 99 1.54 -12.06 6.82
N TRP A 100 1.54 -13.01 5.88
CA TRP A 100 2.53 -14.07 5.88
C TRP A 100 3.95 -13.50 5.75
N GLN A 101 4.13 -12.52 4.88
CA GLN A 101 5.43 -11.91 4.64
C GLN A 101 5.97 -11.20 5.89
N TRP A 102 5.17 -10.37 6.58
CA TRP A 102 5.68 -9.66 7.76
C TRP A 102 5.84 -10.53 9.00
N THR A 103 5.14 -11.69 9.07
CA THR A 103 5.27 -12.64 10.18
C THR A 103 6.42 -13.63 9.98
N ARG A 104 6.78 -13.98 8.73
CA ARG A 104 7.90 -14.88 8.47
C ARG A 104 9.17 -14.40 9.14
N ASN A 105 9.97 -15.34 9.67
CA ASN A 105 11.19 -15.03 10.43
C ASN A 105 10.98 -14.06 11.61
N HIS A 106 9.73 -13.91 12.08
CA HIS A 106 9.33 -12.98 13.15
C HIS A 106 9.71 -11.53 12.88
N GLN A 107 9.71 -11.07 11.62
CA GLN A 107 10.20 -9.76 11.22
C GLN A 107 9.47 -8.63 11.94
N LEU A 108 8.13 -8.60 11.89
CA LEU A 108 7.32 -7.55 12.54
C LEU A 108 7.53 -7.54 14.06
N ALA A 109 7.54 -8.71 14.69
CA ALA A 109 7.77 -8.81 16.14
C ALA A 109 9.16 -8.29 16.54
N LYS A 110 10.19 -8.53 15.72
CA LYS A 110 11.54 -7.98 15.94
C LYS A 110 11.56 -6.45 15.81
N CYS A 111 10.86 -5.87 14.83
CA CYS A 111 10.74 -4.41 14.70
C CYS A 111 10.06 -3.79 15.94
N ILE A 112 8.95 -4.35 16.39
CA ILE A 112 8.25 -3.89 17.60
C ILE A 112 9.16 -3.98 18.83
N LYS A 113 9.89 -5.10 18.99
CA LYS A 113 10.85 -5.27 20.08
C LYS A 113 11.94 -4.19 20.03
N GLN A 114 12.53 -3.95 18.85
CA GLN A 114 13.58 -2.92 18.68
C GLN A 114 13.07 -1.52 19.06
N LEU A 115 11.84 -1.16 18.67
CA LEU A 115 11.23 0.13 19.04
C LEU A 115 10.92 0.24 20.54
N LYS A 116 10.53 -0.87 21.19
CA LYS A 116 10.36 -0.91 22.66
C LYS A 116 11.66 -0.74 23.41
N GLU A 117 12.76 -1.31 22.90
CA GLU A 117 14.09 -1.21 23.49
C GLU A 117 14.76 0.14 23.24
N ASN A 118 14.56 0.70 22.05
CA ASN A 118 15.12 1.99 21.64
C ASN A 118 14.19 2.68 20.63
N LYS A 119 13.46 3.70 21.05
CA LYS A 119 12.57 4.49 20.19
C LYS A 119 13.30 5.17 19.02
N ASP A 120 14.59 5.53 19.19
CA ASP A 120 15.39 6.19 18.16
C ASP A 120 16.08 5.18 17.21
N THR A 121 15.70 3.90 17.25
CA THR A 121 16.30 2.90 16.38
C THR A 121 16.06 3.22 14.91
N ARG A 122 17.07 3.00 14.07
CA ARG A 122 16.98 3.07 12.61
C ARG A 122 16.88 1.68 11.96
N GLN A 123 16.63 0.64 12.78
CA GLN A 123 16.69 -0.76 12.35
C GLN A 123 15.33 -1.44 12.33
N ALA A 124 14.24 -0.73 12.67
CA ALA A 124 12.89 -1.28 12.68
C ALA A 124 12.33 -1.41 11.24
N TRP A 125 12.99 -2.24 10.45
CA TRP A 125 12.66 -2.51 9.04
C TRP A 125 12.48 -4.00 8.79
N PHE A 126 11.57 -4.33 7.88
CA PHE A 126 11.42 -5.68 7.36
C PHE A 126 11.25 -5.71 5.84
N THR A 127 11.54 -6.85 5.23
CA THR A 127 11.45 -7.03 3.78
C THR A 127 10.26 -7.91 3.41
N ILE A 128 9.58 -7.53 2.33
CA ILE A 128 8.54 -8.33 1.69
C ILE A 128 9.15 -9.08 0.51
N PHE A 129 9.84 -8.34 -0.38
CA PHE A 129 10.55 -8.92 -1.51
C PHE A 129 11.87 -9.53 -1.04
N ASP A 130 12.02 -10.85 -1.23
CA ASP A 130 13.22 -11.58 -0.84
C ASP A 130 13.88 -12.20 -2.07
N GLY A 131 15.14 -11.81 -2.33
CA GLY A 131 15.90 -12.32 -3.46
C GLY A 131 16.16 -13.83 -3.42
N LYS A 132 16.18 -14.44 -2.22
CA LYS A 132 16.31 -15.89 -2.06
C LYS A 132 15.10 -16.66 -2.57
N GLU A 133 13.92 -16.06 -2.46
CA GLU A 133 12.65 -16.66 -2.84
C GLU A 133 12.17 -16.20 -4.23
N LYS A 134 13.02 -15.48 -4.98
CA LYS A 134 12.63 -14.87 -6.25
C LYS A 134 12.16 -15.91 -7.29
N ASP A 135 12.72 -17.10 -7.29
CA ASP A 135 12.33 -18.17 -8.20
C ASP A 135 10.91 -18.68 -7.93
N ASP A 136 10.43 -18.53 -6.68
CA ASP A 136 9.06 -18.86 -6.29
C ASP A 136 8.03 -17.79 -6.72
N TYR A 137 8.49 -16.62 -7.19
CA TYR A 137 7.64 -15.49 -7.58
C TYR A 137 7.13 -15.55 -9.02
N LYS A 138 7.12 -16.71 -9.61
CA LYS A 138 6.76 -16.93 -11.04
C LYS A 138 5.39 -16.35 -11.41
N TYR A 139 4.39 -16.51 -10.57
CA TYR A 139 3.01 -16.07 -10.82
C TYR A 139 2.62 -14.83 -10.04
N ASP A 140 3.21 -14.63 -8.87
CA ASP A 140 2.90 -13.56 -7.95
C ASP A 140 4.19 -13.03 -7.33
N THR A 141 4.73 -11.98 -7.94
CA THR A 141 5.86 -11.22 -7.39
C THR A 141 5.32 -10.10 -6.51
N PRO A 142 5.59 -10.09 -5.20
CA PRO A 142 5.14 -9.02 -4.31
C PRO A 142 5.50 -7.64 -4.84
N CYS A 143 4.55 -6.71 -4.78
CA CYS A 143 4.77 -5.33 -5.20
C CYS A 143 5.53 -4.52 -4.15
N THR A 144 5.27 -4.77 -2.87
CA THR A 144 6.02 -4.14 -1.78
C THR A 144 7.40 -4.76 -1.65
N LEU A 145 8.43 -3.93 -1.49
CA LEU A 145 9.82 -4.34 -1.28
C LEU A 145 10.16 -4.41 0.19
N SER A 146 9.91 -3.32 0.92
CA SER A 146 10.25 -3.19 2.34
C SER A 146 9.32 -2.22 3.05
N VAL A 147 9.27 -2.37 4.37
CA VAL A 147 8.50 -1.52 5.28
C VAL A 147 9.36 -1.17 6.48
N GLY A 148 9.30 0.09 6.92
CA GLY A 148 10.00 0.59 8.09
C GLY A 148 9.08 1.38 9.01
N PHE A 149 9.49 1.44 10.27
CA PHE A 149 8.85 2.25 11.31
C PHE A 149 9.86 3.16 11.97
N ASP A 150 9.42 4.38 12.28
CA ASP A 150 10.21 5.38 13.02
C ASP A 150 9.35 6.02 14.10
N ILE A 151 9.92 6.26 15.28
CA ILE A 151 9.33 7.15 16.29
C ILE A 151 10.21 8.39 16.35
N LYS A 152 9.65 9.53 15.92
CA LYS A 152 10.42 10.76 15.83
C LYS A 152 10.63 11.38 17.22
N PRO A 153 11.89 11.67 17.60
CA PRO A 153 12.20 12.33 18.87
C PRO A 153 11.43 13.66 19.03
N GLY A 154 10.80 13.85 20.18
CA GLY A 154 10.07 15.07 20.52
C GLY A 154 8.64 15.18 19.96
N ILE A 155 8.25 14.28 19.02
CA ILE A 155 6.88 14.18 18.50
C ILE A 155 6.19 12.96 19.08
N GLU A 156 6.95 11.88 19.31
CA GLU A 156 6.52 10.63 19.94
C GLU A 156 5.35 9.93 19.20
N THR A 157 5.29 10.06 17.86
CA THR A 157 4.32 9.38 17.01
C THR A 157 5.02 8.31 16.17
N LEU A 158 4.32 7.21 15.87
CA LEU A 158 4.83 6.15 15.00
C LEU A 158 4.59 6.50 13.53
N ASP A 159 5.66 6.82 12.82
CA ASP A 159 5.63 6.93 11.36
C ASP A 159 5.86 5.57 10.70
N MET A 160 5.35 5.41 9.48
CA MET A 160 5.56 4.22 8.66
C MET A 160 6.03 4.61 7.25
N CYS A 161 6.99 3.87 6.74
CA CYS A 161 7.49 4.00 5.36
C CYS A 161 7.27 2.70 4.60
N VAL A 162 6.65 2.77 3.42
CA VAL A 162 6.43 1.64 2.52
C VAL A 162 7.08 1.91 1.18
N THR A 163 7.94 0.98 0.73
CA THR A 163 8.59 1.05 -0.58
C THR A 163 8.05 -0.05 -1.49
N MET A 164 7.54 0.34 -2.65
CA MET A 164 7.00 -0.57 -3.66
C MET A 164 7.80 -0.50 -4.96
N ARG A 165 8.03 -1.67 -5.61
CA ARG A 165 8.63 -1.72 -6.95
C ARG A 165 7.64 -1.28 -8.03
N SER A 166 6.34 -1.51 -7.80
CA SER A 166 5.27 -1.24 -8.74
C SER A 166 3.95 -1.09 -7.98
N ASN A 167 3.12 -0.12 -8.34
CA ASN A 167 1.84 0.10 -7.68
C ASN A 167 0.78 0.61 -8.67
N ASP A 168 -0.31 -0.16 -8.85
CA ASP A 168 -1.51 0.32 -9.54
C ASP A 168 -2.21 1.35 -8.65
N LEU A 169 -2.29 2.59 -9.09
CA LEU A 169 -2.90 3.66 -8.31
C LEU A 169 -4.37 3.37 -7.96
N VAL A 170 -5.13 2.77 -8.91
CA VAL A 170 -6.57 2.66 -8.76
C VAL A 170 -6.98 1.51 -7.84
N TYR A 171 -6.45 0.32 -8.02
CA TYR A 171 -6.79 -0.82 -7.15
C TYR A 171 -5.71 -1.12 -6.12
N GLY A 172 -4.44 -1.10 -6.51
CA GLY A 172 -3.32 -1.34 -5.63
C GLY A 172 -3.23 -0.31 -4.52
N PHE A 173 -2.81 0.92 -4.82
CA PHE A 173 -2.59 1.96 -3.82
C PHE A 173 -3.77 2.14 -2.86
N CYS A 174 -5.00 2.17 -3.39
CA CYS A 174 -6.19 2.38 -2.55
C CYS A 174 -6.37 1.31 -1.47
N ASN A 175 -6.07 0.04 -1.78
CA ASN A 175 -6.15 -1.07 -0.83
C ASN A 175 -4.85 -1.24 -0.03
N ASP A 176 -3.69 -1.08 -0.68
CA ASP A 176 -2.38 -1.22 -0.04
C ASP A 176 -2.23 -0.21 1.10
N GLN A 177 -2.47 1.10 0.84
CA GLN A 177 -2.38 2.12 1.88
C GLN A 177 -3.37 1.88 3.02
N TYR A 178 -4.57 1.37 2.71
CA TYR A 178 -5.56 1.00 3.72
C TYR A 178 -5.02 -0.09 4.65
N CYS A 179 -4.50 -1.17 4.09
CA CYS A 179 -3.96 -2.29 4.86
C CYS A 179 -2.69 -1.90 5.63
N TRP A 180 -1.78 -1.16 5.00
CA TRP A 180 -0.55 -0.73 5.66
C TRP A 180 -0.81 0.26 6.80
N THR A 181 -1.71 1.22 6.63
CA THR A 181 -2.05 2.17 7.70
C THR A 181 -2.85 1.52 8.85
N LYS A 182 -3.60 0.44 8.57
CA LYS A 182 -4.16 -0.40 9.64
C LYS A 182 -3.07 -1.15 10.41
N LEU A 183 -2.07 -1.68 9.73
CA LEU A 183 -0.91 -2.30 10.41
C LEU A 183 -0.15 -1.24 11.23
N GLN A 184 0.07 -0.04 10.68
CA GLN A 184 0.68 1.08 11.40
C GLN A 184 -0.07 1.38 12.70
N GLN A 185 -1.40 1.43 12.66
CA GLN A 185 -2.23 1.64 13.84
C GLN A 185 -2.04 0.53 14.88
N LEU A 186 -2.07 -0.74 14.47
CA LEU A 186 -1.87 -1.87 15.38
C LEU A 186 -0.48 -1.83 16.05
N VAL A 187 0.55 -1.45 15.32
CA VAL A 187 1.91 -1.31 15.88
C VAL A 187 1.99 -0.11 16.83
N ALA A 188 1.36 1.02 16.50
CA ALA A 188 1.28 2.20 17.36
C ALA A 188 0.57 1.87 18.69
N ASP A 189 -0.56 1.16 18.62
CA ASP A 189 -1.33 0.70 19.78
C ASP A 189 -0.48 -0.23 20.67
N GLU A 190 0.24 -1.18 20.08
CA GLU A 190 1.14 -2.12 20.80
C GLU A 190 2.32 -1.40 21.47
N LEU A 191 2.78 -0.28 20.90
CA LEU A 191 3.86 0.54 21.47
C LEU A 191 3.35 1.59 22.45
N GLY A 192 2.04 1.83 22.53
CA GLY A 192 1.43 2.86 23.37
C GLY A 192 1.76 4.28 22.91
N VAL A 193 1.91 4.51 21.60
CA VAL A 193 2.18 5.84 21.01
C VAL A 193 1.11 6.18 19.98
N PRO A 194 0.86 7.48 19.71
CA PRO A 194 -0.04 7.89 18.64
C PRO A 194 0.49 7.48 17.27
N ILE A 195 -0.41 7.29 16.30
CA ILE A 195 -0.05 7.12 14.89
C ILE A 195 0.50 8.43 14.34
N GLY A 196 1.58 8.35 13.59
CA GLY A 196 2.23 9.47 12.90
C GLY A 196 1.88 9.50 11.41
N THR A 197 2.83 9.90 10.57
CA THR A 197 2.64 9.98 9.12
C THR A 197 2.89 8.63 8.45
N TYR A 198 2.28 8.45 7.27
CA TYR A 198 2.56 7.34 6.37
C TYR A 198 3.30 7.85 5.14
N TYR A 199 4.48 7.30 4.86
CA TYR A 199 5.24 7.60 3.65
C TYR A 199 5.10 6.44 2.65
N HIS A 200 4.73 6.77 1.43
CA HIS A 200 4.61 5.83 0.32
C HIS A 200 5.62 6.16 -0.78
N PHE A 201 6.37 5.16 -1.22
CA PHE A 201 7.26 5.28 -2.37
C PHE A 201 6.97 4.17 -3.37
N ALA A 202 6.74 4.54 -4.62
CA ALA A 202 6.56 3.61 -5.73
C ALA A 202 7.57 3.89 -6.85
N HIS A 203 8.38 2.88 -7.22
CA HIS A 203 9.28 2.99 -8.36
C HIS A 203 8.53 3.12 -9.69
N ASP A 204 7.42 2.41 -9.84
CA ASP A 204 6.50 2.47 -10.98
C ASP A 204 5.10 2.68 -10.44
N LEU A 205 4.59 3.91 -10.48
CA LEU A 205 3.22 4.24 -10.11
C LEU A 205 2.40 4.41 -11.38
N HIS A 206 1.35 3.61 -11.56
CA HIS A 206 0.65 3.55 -12.84
C HIS A 206 -0.86 3.42 -12.72
N ILE A 207 -1.52 3.70 -13.86
CA ILE A 207 -2.95 3.46 -14.08
C ILE A 207 -3.09 2.56 -15.30
N TYR A 208 -3.86 1.48 -15.17
CA TYR A 208 -4.19 0.61 -16.29
C TYR A 208 -5.19 1.27 -17.25
N LYS A 209 -5.09 0.96 -18.55
CA LYS A 209 -5.97 1.48 -19.60
C LYS A 209 -7.46 1.31 -19.29
N ARG A 210 -7.85 0.24 -18.59
CA ARG A 210 -9.24 0.00 -18.15
C ARG A 210 -9.82 1.09 -17.22
N HIS A 211 -8.98 1.99 -16.70
CA HIS A 211 -9.36 3.07 -15.78
C HIS A 211 -9.17 4.47 -16.38
N PHE A 212 -8.81 4.57 -17.66
CA PHE A 212 -8.64 5.87 -18.32
C PHE A 212 -9.96 6.62 -18.52
N ASP A 213 -11.08 5.89 -18.63
CA ASP A 213 -12.43 6.46 -18.70
C ASP A 213 -12.85 7.24 -17.45
N MET A 214 -12.19 7.02 -16.32
CA MET A 214 -12.41 7.79 -15.09
C MET A 214 -11.96 9.26 -15.24
N GLN A 215 -11.14 9.58 -16.24
CA GLN A 215 -10.59 10.93 -16.46
C GLN A 215 -11.68 11.99 -16.67
N GLU A 216 -12.77 11.65 -17.37
CA GLU A 216 -13.90 12.56 -17.56
C GLU A 216 -14.56 12.92 -16.21
N LYS A 217 -14.71 11.93 -15.34
CA LYS A 217 -15.31 12.12 -14.01
C LYS A 217 -14.39 12.93 -13.10
N TYR A 218 -13.08 12.68 -13.18
CA TYR A 218 -12.06 13.48 -12.51
C TYR A 218 -12.16 14.96 -12.89
N TYR A 219 -12.17 15.29 -14.18
CA TYR A 219 -12.29 16.68 -14.62
C TYR A 219 -13.60 17.34 -14.22
N LYS A 220 -14.73 16.62 -14.29
CA LYS A 220 -16.03 17.12 -13.80
C LYS A 220 -16.00 17.45 -12.31
N GLN A 221 -15.29 16.67 -11.51
CA GLN A 221 -15.09 16.95 -10.08
C GLN A 221 -14.23 18.20 -9.88
N GLN A 222 -13.09 18.31 -10.59
CA GLN A 222 -12.22 19.48 -10.48
C GLN A 222 -12.95 20.79 -10.81
N LEU A 223 -13.78 20.79 -11.85
CA LEU A 223 -14.59 21.95 -12.23
C LEU A 223 -15.65 22.37 -11.19
N LYS A 224 -16.10 21.44 -10.34
CA LYS A 224 -17.04 21.76 -9.25
C LYS A 224 -16.34 22.35 -8.02
N ASN A 225 -15.06 22.15 -7.90
CA ASN A 225 -14.24 22.62 -6.77
C ASN A 225 -13.59 24.01 -7.05
N LEU A 226 -13.77 24.54 -8.27
CA LEU A 226 -13.40 25.92 -8.68
C LEU A 226 -14.56 26.89 -8.44
#